data_f4fe8610017b96c17df5f879a125f0f5
#
_entry.id   f4fe8610017b96c17df5f879a125f0f5
#
_cell.length_a   1.000
_cell.length_b   1.000
_cell.length_c   1.000
_cell.angle_alpha   90.00
_cell.angle_beta   90.00
_cell.angle_gamma   90.00
#
_symmetry.space_group_name_H-M   'P 1'
#
loop_
_entity.id
_entity.type
_entity.pdbx_description
1 polymer ?
#
loop_
_entity_poly.entity_id
_entity_poly.type
_entity_poly.pdbx_seq_one_letter_code
_entity_poly.pdbx_strand_id
1 'polypeptide(L)'
;MSYKGIYEEASRLLRICNACRYCEGICPVWTVIEFRTDFGEEDVDYIANLCHHCTTCYYVCPYSPPHELNLNPPRTFSIIRPISYLKYSPQPFKKIYEKPIISAIILQVVGVMLALLVALYNLGFDVNSFFLASRYYDVFPYNQIYVGGFVLAVYVIIAFLYQGIRFVKGIGGFSGSLTRSLLLALRDALFHTWFRDGMLSCGYSGESYRMLKRLFWAPHAMIMYGMLLLIIATIAAAVYKNVLGILSPYPFYSIPVLLGVTGGVLTSLGVLVVLQGYRGSEVELRIREEERLNLALLIIIMLPVITGLLTLTLRATNLMGVIYTVHMGTVIGFFLYIPFSKLNHAIFRYLALAKYHSELLSHELRSKAH
;
A
#
# COMPACT_ATOMS: atom_id res chain seq x y z
N MET A 1 -13.82 22.38 -3.24
CA MET A 1 -12.99 22.98 -4.31
C MET A 1 -13.17 22.16 -5.58
N SER A 2 -13.16 22.82 -6.75
CA SER A 2 -13.11 22.11 -8.03
C SER A 2 -11.76 21.42 -8.20
N TYR A 3 -11.66 20.41 -9.07
CA TYR A 3 -10.41 19.74 -9.42
C TYR A 3 -9.28 20.75 -9.76
N LYS A 4 -9.59 21.71 -10.64
CA LYS A 4 -8.65 22.77 -11.04
C LYS A 4 -8.19 23.63 -9.86
N GLY A 5 -9.10 24.05 -8.99
CA GLY A 5 -8.75 24.89 -7.83
C GLY A 5 -7.82 24.22 -6.82
N ILE A 6 -7.83 22.88 -6.71
CA ILE A 6 -6.89 22.15 -5.84
C ILE A 6 -5.47 22.14 -6.41
N TYR A 7 -5.31 21.97 -7.73
CA TYR A 7 -3.99 22.04 -8.37
C TYR A 7 -3.43 23.46 -8.37
N GLU A 8 -4.27 24.47 -8.54
CA GLU A 8 -3.88 25.88 -8.41
C GLU A 8 -3.39 26.22 -6.99
N GLU A 9 -4.10 25.73 -5.96
CA GLU A 9 -3.69 25.89 -4.56
C GLU A 9 -2.37 25.15 -4.28
N ALA A 10 -2.19 23.95 -4.81
CA ALA A 10 -0.93 23.23 -4.66
C ALA A 10 0.24 23.96 -5.32
N SER A 11 0.03 24.50 -6.53
CA SER A 11 1.05 25.32 -7.22
C SER A 11 1.38 26.58 -6.44
N ARG A 12 0.36 27.30 -5.90
CA ARG A 12 0.55 28.46 -5.03
C ARG A 12 1.42 28.11 -3.82
N LEU A 13 1.05 27.05 -3.11
CA LEU A 13 1.77 26.56 -1.93
C LEU A 13 3.21 26.23 -2.26
N LEU A 14 3.46 25.47 -3.33
CA LEU A 14 4.81 25.07 -3.73
C LEU A 14 5.68 26.26 -4.11
N ARG A 15 5.15 27.29 -4.78
CA ARG A 15 5.88 28.53 -5.09
C ARG A 15 6.31 29.26 -3.81
N ILE A 16 5.42 29.38 -2.81
CA ILE A 16 5.73 30.00 -1.53
C ILE A 16 6.80 29.19 -0.79
N CYS A 17 6.64 27.87 -0.72
CA CYS A 17 7.61 26.98 -0.09
C CYS A 17 8.99 27.05 -0.76
N ASN A 18 9.03 27.13 -2.09
CA ASN A 18 10.30 27.28 -2.84
C ASN A 18 11.00 28.63 -2.58
N ALA A 19 10.23 29.69 -2.39
CA ALA A 19 10.78 30.99 -2.02
C ALA A 19 11.27 31.01 -0.55
N CYS A 20 10.56 30.35 0.36
CA CYS A 20 10.87 30.34 1.79
C CYS A 20 12.02 29.41 2.16
N ARG A 21 12.05 28.18 1.62
CA ARG A 21 13.07 27.12 1.85
C ARG A 21 13.33 26.72 3.31
N TYR A 22 12.51 27.13 4.26
CA TYR A 22 12.69 26.81 5.68
C TYR A 22 12.75 25.30 5.97
N CYS A 23 12.07 24.50 5.14
CA CYS A 23 12.00 23.03 5.24
C CYS A 23 13.06 22.32 4.35
N GLU A 24 14.03 23.03 3.80
CA GLU A 24 15.12 22.43 3.01
C GLU A 24 15.83 21.32 3.80
N GLY A 25 16.16 20.21 3.13
CA GLY A 25 16.84 19.07 3.75
C GLY A 25 15.96 18.15 4.61
N ILE A 26 14.71 18.50 4.94
CA ILE A 26 13.83 17.64 5.74
C ILE A 26 13.44 16.35 4.99
N CYS A 27 13.11 16.45 3.69
CA CYS A 27 12.71 15.30 2.89
C CYS A 27 12.87 15.56 1.39
N PRO A 28 12.74 14.53 0.53
CA PRO A 28 12.91 14.63 -0.93
C PRO A 28 12.01 15.66 -1.61
N VAL A 29 10.84 15.94 -1.04
CA VAL A 29 9.90 16.93 -1.59
C VAL A 29 10.57 18.31 -1.70
N TRP A 30 11.26 18.72 -0.65
CA TRP A 30 11.87 20.07 -0.60
C TRP A 30 13.08 20.17 -1.51
N THR A 31 13.86 19.12 -1.68
CA THR A 31 14.94 19.07 -2.67
C THR A 31 14.41 19.16 -4.10
N VAL A 32 13.30 18.48 -4.39
CA VAL A 32 12.71 18.46 -5.74
C VAL A 32 12.15 19.82 -6.16
N ILE A 33 11.56 20.59 -5.23
CA ILE A 33 11.00 21.90 -5.57
C ILE A 33 12.09 22.93 -5.95
N GLU A 34 13.31 22.76 -5.46
CA GLU A 34 14.44 23.64 -5.80
C GLU A 34 14.85 23.54 -7.27
N PHE A 35 14.57 22.40 -7.91
CA PHE A 35 14.88 22.21 -9.33
C PHE A 35 13.85 22.85 -10.27
N ARG A 36 12.83 23.53 -9.73
CA ARG A 36 11.69 24.07 -10.47
C ARG A 36 11.47 25.54 -10.14
N THR A 37 11.08 26.30 -11.16
CA THR A 37 10.67 27.70 -11.00
C THR A 37 9.13 27.85 -11.01
N ASP A 38 8.45 26.89 -11.62
CA ASP A 38 6.99 26.81 -11.69
C ASP A 38 6.52 25.37 -11.51
N PHE A 39 5.22 25.17 -11.16
CA PHE A 39 4.67 23.87 -10.80
C PHE A 39 3.38 23.63 -11.59
N GLY A 40 3.51 22.81 -12.64
CA GLY A 40 2.36 22.30 -13.41
C GLY A 40 1.67 21.14 -12.71
N GLU A 41 0.57 20.65 -13.30
CA GLU A 41 -0.16 19.48 -12.78
C GLU A 41 0.74 18.24 -12.66
N GLU A 42 1.68 18.04 -13.60
CA GLU A 42 2.62 16.92 -13.60
C GLU A 42 3.57 16.97 -12.39
N ASP A 43 4.07 18.17 -12.05
CA ASP A 43 4.93 18.38 -10.88
C ASP A 43 4.16 18.17 -9.58
N VAL A 44 2.92 18.67 -9.54
CA VAL A 44 2.03 18.51 -8.38
C VAL A 44 1.70 17.04 -8.16
N ASP A 45 1.38 16.26 -9.20
CA ASP A 45 1.16 14.81 -9.10
C ASP A 45 2.41 14.08 -8.61
N TYR A 46 3.57 14.44 -9.15
CA TYR A 46 4.86 13.90 -8.74
C TYR A 46 5.14 14.16 -7.26
N ILE A 47 5.11 15.42 -6.84
CA ILE A 47 5.43 15.87 -5.49
C ILE A 47 4.44 15.31 -4.46
N ALA A 48 3.14 15.27 -4.78
CA ALA A 48 2.13 14.70 -3.91
C ALA A 48 2.35 13.20 -3.65
N ASN A 49 2.80 12.44 -4.65
CA ASN A 49 3.10 11.01 -4.51
C ASN A 49 4.48 10.76 -3.89
N LEU A 50 5.44 11.69 -4.01
CA LEU A 50 6.71 11.65 -3.30
C LEU A 50 6.55 11.90 -1.80
N CYS A 51 5.55 12.70 -1.40
CA CYS A 51 5.28 13.05 -0.01
C CYS A 51 4.87 11.84 0.84
N HIS A 52 5.60 11.58 1.92
CA HIS A 52 5.34 10.47 2.86
C HIS A 52 4.29 10.77 3.93
N HIS A 53 3.69 11.96 3.89
CA HIS A 53 2.66 12.39 4.86
C HIS A 53 3.12 12.32 6.32
N CYS A 54 4.39 12.60 6.58
CA CYS A 54 4.95 12.60 7.93
C CYS A 54 4.56 13.83 8.76
N THR A 55 3.96 14.84 8.13
CA THR A 55 3.46 16.09 8.72
C THR A 55 4.52 17.03 9.31
N THR A 56 5.80 16.67 9.32
CA THR A 56 6.90 17.47 9.88
C THR A 56 6.90 18.89 9.34
N CYS A 57 6.79 19.07 8.02
CA CYS A 57 6.77 20.38 7.38
C CYS A 57 5.59 21.27 7.82
N TYR A 58 4.48 20.70 8.30
CA TYR A 58 3.36 21.42 8.85
C TYR A 58 3.68 21.99 10.25
N TYR A 59 4.28 21.15 11.10
CA TYR A 59 4.54 21.54 12.50
C TYR A 59 5.71 22.49 12.67
N VAL A 60 6.69 22.46 11.76
CA VAL A 60 7.83 23.40 11.82
C VAL A 60 7.57 24.69 11.04
N CYS A 61 6.50 24.74 10.24
CA CYS A 61 6.21 25.85 9.34
C CYS A 61 5.71 27.08 10.09
N PRO A 62 6.42 28.24 10.01
CA PRO A 62 5.94 29.48 10.60
C PRO A 62 4.70 30.07 9.90
N TYR A 63 4.36 29.55 8.71
CA TYR A 63 3.23 29.99 7.88
C TYR A 63 2.07 28.99 7.85
N SER A 64 2.10 27.96 8.70
CA SER A 64 0.97 27.05 8.88
C SER A 64 -0.19 27.74 9.61
N PRO A 65 -1.43 27.20 9.52
CA PRO A 65 -2.54 27.74 10.28
C PRO A 65 -2.20 27.96 11.77
N PRO A 66 -2.62 29.07 12.37
CA PRO A 66 -3.59 30.08 11.89
C PRO A 66 -3.00 31.25 11.09
N HIS A 67 -1.78 31.14 10.55
CA HIS A 67 -1.17 32.18 9.74
C HIS A 67 -1.98 32.49 8.47
N GLU A 68 -2.01 33.75 7.99
CA GLU A 68 -2.79 34.18 6.82
C GLU A 68 -2.46 33.42 5.54
N LEU A 69 -1.20 33.02 5.34
CA LEU A 69 -0.78 32.21 4.18
C LEU A 69 -1.38 30.79 4.22
N ASN A 70 -1.77 30.29 5.39
CA ASN A 70 -2.47 29.02 5.60
C ASN A 70 -1.81 27.84 4.87
N LEU A 71 -0.48 27.69 5.00
CA LEU A 71 0.26 26.64 4.30
C LEU A 71 0.10 25.29 4.98
N ASN A 72 -0.50 24.33 4.28
CA ASN A 72 -0.66 22.97 4.78
C ASN A 72 -0.30 21.94 3.68
N PRO A 73 1.00 21.74 3.39
CA PRO A 73 1.45 20.80 2.37
C PRO A 73 0.92 19.37 2.56
N PRO A 74 0.96 18.77 3.78
CA PRO A 74 0.48 17.41 3.97
C PRO A 74 -1.01 17.24 3.60
N ARG A 75 -1.86 18.20 3.99
CA ARG A 75 -3.27 18.20 3.66
C ARG A 75 -3.50 18.32 2.15
N THR A 76 -2.85 19.28 1.51
CA THR A 76 -2.98 19.52 0.06
C THR A 76 -2.58 18.28 -0.73
N PHE A 77 -1.45 17.66 -0.41
CA PHE A 77 -0.99 16.44 -1.08
C PHE A 77 -1.87 15.23 -0.78
N SER A 78 -2.50 15.17 0.40
CA SER A 78 -3.46 14.11 0.73
C SER A 78 -4.72 14.15 -0.11
N ILE A 79 -5.13 15.33 -0.56
CA ILE A 79 -6.26 15.49 -1.49
C ILE A 79 -5.86 15.08 -2.91
N ILE A 80 -4.65 15.42 -3.34
CA ILE A 80 -4.16 15.18 -4.70
C ILE A 80 -3.86 13.70 -4.94
N ARG A 81 -3.31 12.97 -3.97
CA ARG A 81 -2.97 11.55 -4.14
C ARG A 81 -4.14 10.69 -4.64
N PRO A 82 -5.33 10.69 -4.02
CA PRO A 82 -6.49 9.95 -4.55
C PRO A 82 -6.88 10.39 -5.96
N ILE A 83 -6.78 11.68 -6.26
CA ILE A 83 -7.05 12.23 -7.60
C ILE A 83 -6.04 11.65 -8.61
N SER A 84 -4.76 11.58 -8.26
CA SER A 84 -3.73 11.00 -9.14
C SER A 84 -3.96 9.49 -9.37
N TYR A 85 -4.43 8.74 -8.37
CA TYR A 85 -4.80 7.32 -8.54
C TYR A 85 -5.94 7.17 -9.56
N LEU A 86 -6.98 8.01 -9.47
CA LEU A 86 -8.06 8.06 -10.43
C LEU A 86 -7.58 8.45 -11.84
N LYS A 87 -6.71 9.45 -11.95
CA LYS A 87 -6.18 9.97 -13.22
C LYS A 87 -5.42 8.90 -14.01
N TYR A 88 -4.63 8.08 -13.32
CA TYR A 88 -3.76 7.08 -13.95
C TYR A 88 -4.36 5.68 -14.02
N SER A 89 -5.50 5.44 -13.38
CA SER A 89 -6.24 4.16 -13.47
C SER A 89 -7.06 4.03 -14.75
N PRO A 90 -7.32 2.79 -15.25
CA PRO A 90 -8.22 2.56 -16.38
C PRO A 90 -9.66 2.98 -16.04
N GLN A 91 -10.39 3.50 -17.03
CA GLN A 91 -11.73 4.07 -16.88
C GLN A 91 -12.75 3.19 -16.11
N PRO A 92 -12.90 1.88 -16.40
CA PRO A 92 -13.94 1.07 -15.76
C PRO A 92 -13.74 0.94 -14.24
N PHE A 93 -12.51 1.10 -13.73
CA PHE A 93 -12.17 0.92 -12.31
C PHE A 93 -12.21 2.20 -11.48
N LYS A 94 -12.49 3.35 -12.07
CA LYS A 94 -12.58 4.63 -11.33
C LYS A 94 -13.63 4.61 -10.23
N LYS A 95 -14.75 3.93 -10.44
CA LYS A 95 -15.82 3.78 -9.45
C LYS A 95 -15.37 3.10 -8.15
N ILE A 96 -14.32 2.29 -8.20
CA ILE A 96 -13.75 1.65 -7.00
C ILE A 96 -13.18 2.70 -6.04
N TYR A 97 -12.51 3.72 -6.58
CA TYR A 97 -11.96 4.82 -5.76
C TYR A 97 -13.03 5.78 -5.24
N GLU A 98 -14.14 5.95 -5.96
CA GLU A 98 -15.25 6.83 -5.54
C GLU A 98 -15.97 6.28 -4.30
N LYS A 99 -16.13 4.94 -4.23
CA LYS A 99 -16.80 4.25 -3.11
C LYS A 99 -15.93 3.10 -2.58
N PRO A 100 -14.75 3.41 -2.01
CA PRO A 100 -13.73 2.38 -1.76
C PRO A 100 -14.18 1.30 -0.79
N ILE A 101 -14.90 1.64 0.30
CA ILE A 101 -15.38 0.67 1.29
C ILE A 101 -16.43 -0.26 0.68
N ILE A 102 -17.40 0.29 -0.04
CA ILE A 102 -18.47 -0.49 -0.68
C ILE A 102 -17.86 -1.42 -1.73
N SER A 103 -16.96 -0.91 -2.55
CA SER A 103 -16.26 -1.72 -3.57
C SER A 103 -15.41 -2.83 -2.94
N ALA A 104 -14.75 -2.55 -1.83
CA ALA A 104 -14.00 -3.54 -1.06
C ALA A 104 -14.92 -4.67 -0.59
N ILE A 105 -16.06 -4.34 0.01
CA ILE A 105 -17.04 -5.33 0.49
C ILE A 105 -17.61 -6.15 -0.68
N ILE A 106 -18.02 -5.50 -1.76
CA ILE A 106 -18.57 -6.19 -2.94
C ILE A 106 -17.56 -7.18 -3.51
N LEU A 107 -16.30 -6.76 -3.70
CA LEU A 107 -15.28 -7.65 -4.27
C LEU A 107 -14.90 -8.78 -3.31
N GLN A 108 -14.98 -8.58 -1.99
CA GLN A 108 -14.81 -9.65 -1.02
C GLN A 108 -15.97 -10.67 -1.12
N VAL A 109 -17.21 -10.20 -1.19
CA VAL A 109 -18.37 -11.07 -1.36
C VAL A 109 -18.28 -11.86 -2.68
N VAL A 110 -17.91 -11.20 -3.77
CA VAL A 110 -17.69 -11.85 -5.07
C VAL A 110 -16.60 -12.92 -4.96
N GLY A 111 -15.48 -12.62 -4.30
CA GLY A 111 -14.41 -13.60 -4.09
C GLY A 111 -14.88 -14.81 -3.30
N VAL A 112 -15.62 -14.60 -2.20
CA VAL A 112 -16.16 -15.70 -1.37
C VAL A 112 -17.19 -16.52 -2.15
N MET A 113 -18.07 -15.88 -2.91
CA MET A 113 -19.05 -16.59 -3.76
C MET A 113 -18.36 -17.41 -4.85
N LEU A 114 -17.34 -16.89 -5.51
CA LEU A 114 -16.56 -17.64 -6.50
C LEU A 114 -15.86 -18.85 -5.87
N ALA A 115 -15.21 -18.67 -4.71
CA ALA A 115 -14.59 -19.77 -4.01
C ALA A 115 -15.61 -20.83 -3.58
N LEU A 116 -16.77 -20.40 -3.07
CA LEU A 116 -17.86 -21.32 -2.68
C LEU A 116 -18.37 -22.11 -3.89
N LEU A 117 -18.60 -21.47 -5.03
CA LEU A 117 -19.05 -22.15 -6.24
C LEU A 117 -18.04 -23.21 -6.71
N VAL A 118 -16.74 -22.86 -6.72
CA VAL A 118 -15.67 -23.79 -7.10
C VAL A 118 -15.58 -24.95 -6.11
N ALA A 119 -15.66 -24.69 -4.81
CA ALA A 119 -15.62 -25.72 -3.78
C ALA A 119 -16.83 -26.66 -3.89
N LEU A 120 -18.05 -26.13 -4.06
CA LEU A 120 -19.27 -26.95 -4.26
C LEU A 120 -19.15 -27.83 -5.51
N TYR A 121 -18.63 -27.27 -6.61
CA TYR A 121 -18.39 -28.05 -7.82
C TYR A 121 -17.42 -29.22 -7.57
N ASN A 122 -16.29 -28.97 -6.88
CA ASN A 122 -15.31 -30.00 -6.56
C ASN A 122 -15.85 -31.09 -5.62
N LEU A 123 -16.75 -30.72 -4.71
CA LEU A 123 -17.38 -31.61 -3.72
C LEU A 123 -18.70 -32.25 -4.26
N GLY A 124 -18.98 -32.15 -5.57
CA GLY A 124 -20.16 -32.75 -6.19
C GLY A 124 -21.48 -32.16 -5.70
N PHE A 125 -21.49 -30.89 -5.27
CA PHE A 125 -22.61 -30.14 -4.70
C PHE A 125 -23.19 -30.76 -3.39
N ASP A 126 -22.40 -31.62 -2.71
CA ASP A 126 -22.77 -32.13 -1.38
C ASP A 126 -22.18 -31.23 -0.27
N VAL A 127 -23.09 -30.54 0.44
CA VAL A 127 -22.72 -29.64 1.55
C VAL A 127 -22.07 -30.40 2.71
N ASN A 128 -22.44 -31.67 2.95
CA ASN A 128 -21.84 -32.45 4.03
C ASN A 128 -20.35 -32.72 3.77
N SER A 129 -19.96 -32.80 2.52
CA SER A 129 -18.55 -33.01 2.14
C SER A 129 -17.61 -31.94 2.62
N PHE A 130 -18.06 -30.68 2.90
CA PHE A 130 -17.25 -29.66 3.54
C PHE A 130 -16.80 -30.07 4.95
N PHE A 131 -17.66 -30.75 5.70
CA PHE A 131 -17.41 -31.19 7.08
C PHE A 131 -16.64 -32.51 7.15
N LEU A 132 -16.61 -33.25 6.03
CA LEU A 132 -15.89 -34.53 5.91
C LEU A 132 -14.49 -34.33 5.30
N ALA A 133 -14.21 -33.19 4.70
CA ALA A 133 -12.92 -32.90 4.09
C ALA A 133 -11.80 -32.89 5.15
N SER A 134 -10.77 -33.71 4.94
CA SER A 134 -9.64 -33.86 5.86
C SER A 134 -8.37 -33.18 5.38
N ARG A 135 -8.31 -32.82 4.10
CA ARG A 135 -7.17 -32.15 3.45
C ARG A 135 -7.63 -30.94 2.67
N TYR A 136 -6.82 -29.94 2.57
CA TYR A 136 -7.09 -28.73 1.77
C TYR A 136 -7.36 -29.05 0.29
N TYR A 137 -6.66 -30.05 -0.25
CA TYR A 137 -6.79 -30.45 -1.66
C TYR A 137 -8.04 -31.28 -1.95
N ASP A 138 -8.77 -31.73 -0.92
CA ASP A 138 -10.09 -32.35 -1.09
C ASP A 138 -11.13 -31.28 -1.50
N VAL A 139 -10.97 -30.03 -1.01
CA VAL A 139 -11.84 -28.90 -1.32
C VAL A 139 -11.40 -28.16 -2.58
N PHE A 140 -10.11 -27.85 -2.69
CA PHE A 140 -9.50 -27.22 -3.87
C PHE A 140 -8.31 -28.04 -4.34
N PRO A 141 -8.42 -28.78 -5.46
CA PRO A 141 -7.30 -29.45 -6.09
C PRO A 141 -6.13 -28.50 -6.33
N TYR A 142 -4.91 -28.96 -6.10
CA TYR A 142 -3.70 -28.14 -6.19
C TYR A 142 -3.59 -27.36 -7.49
N ASN A 143 -3.92 -27.98 -8.62
CA ASN A 143 -3.85 -27.34 -9.94
C ASN A 143 -4.76 -26.11 -10.03
N GLN A 144 -5.94 -26.14 -9.40
CA GLN A 144 -6.85 -24.97 -9.37
C GLN A 144 -6.26 -23.84 -8.54
N ILE A 145 -5.65 -24.14 -7.38
CA ILE A 145 -4.97 -23.14 -6.54
C ILE A 145 -3.81 -22.53 -7.30
N TYR A 146 -3.00 -23.35 -7.94
CA TYR A 146 -1.82 -22.89 -8.67
C TYR A 146 -2.19 -22.04 -9.89
N VAL A 147 -3.07 -22.52 -10.75
CA VAL A 147 -3.52 -21.78 -11.94
C VAL A 147 -4.28 -20.52 -11.56
N GLY A 148 -5.24 -20.63 -10.60
CA GLY A 148 -5.99 -19.47 -10.13
C GLY A 148 -5.11 -18.40 -9.50
N GLY A 149 -4.16 -18.80 -8.66
CA GLY A 149 -3.18 -17.90 -8.06
C GLY A 149 -2.28 -17.22 -9.09
N PHE A 150 -1.82 -17.99 -10.11
CA PHE A 150 -1.03 -17.45 -11.20
C PHE A 150 -1.81 -16.41 -12.02
N VAL A 151 -3.06 -16.71 -12.41
CA VAL A 151 -3.92 -15.78 -13.16
C VAL A 151 -4.14 -14.49 -12.37
N LEU A 152 -4.43 -14.59 -11.06
CA LEU A 152 -4.60 -13.42 -10.19
C LEU A 152 -3.30 -12.62 -10.06
N ALA A 153 -2.15 -13.26 -9.94
CA ALA A 153 -0.86 -12.58 -9.88
C ALA A 153 -0.56 -11.82 -11.19
N VAL A 154 -0.77 -12.46 -12.34
CA VAL A 154 -0.61 -11.82 -13.66
C VAL A 154 -1.54 -10.62 -13.81
N TYR A 155 -2.81 -10.75 -13.41
CA TYR A 155 -3.76 -9.64 -13.41
C TYR A 155 -3.25 -8.45 -12.58
N VAL A 156 -2.79 -8.68 -11.36
CA VAL A 156 -2.26 -7.62 -10.48
C VAL A 156 -1.03 -6.96 -11.09
N ILE A 157 -0.09 -7.77 -11.61
CA ILE A 157 1.13 -7.25 -12.25
C ILE A 157 0.80 -6.38 -13.46
N ILE A 158 -0.09 -6.84 -14.35
CA ILE A 158 -0.51 -6.07 -15.54
C ILE A 158 -1.17 -4.76 -15.11
N ALA A 159 -2.07 -4.80 -14.12
CA ALA A 159 -2.76 -3.62 -13.65
C ALA A 159 -1.79 -2.58 -13.04
N PHE A 160 -0.83 -3.02 -12.23
CA PHE A 160 0.19 -2.13 -11.66
C PHE A 160 1.17 -1.60 -12.71
N LEU A 161 1.60 -2.41 -13.65
CA LEU A 161 2.45 -1.96 -14.76
C LEU A 161 1.75 -0.91 -15.62
N TYR A 162 0.49 -1.14 -15.97
CA TYR A 162 -0.30 -0.18 -16.73
C TYR A 162 -0.38 1.18 -16.01
N GLN A 163 -0.76 1.18 -14.73
CA GLN A 163 -0.88 2.40 -13.94
C GLN A 163 0.48 3.07 -13.71
N GLY A 164 1.53 2.28 -13.43
CA GLY A 164 2.88 2.78 -13.26
C GLY A 164 3.43 3.46 -14.52
N ILE A 165 3.25 2.86 -15.70
CA ILE A 165 3.66 3.45 -16.97
C ILE A 165 2.90 4.77 -17.23
N ARG A 166 1.59 4.79 -16.99
CA ARG A 166 0.79 6.02 -17.14
C ARG A 166 1.23 7.11 -16.17
N PHE A 167 1.52 6.74 -14.91
CA PHE A 167 2.02 7.65 -13.91
C PHE A 167 3.37 8.24 -14.32
N VAL A 168 4.35 7.42 -14.69
CA VAL A 168 5.67 7.90 -15.14
C VAL A 168 5.56 8.85 -16.33
N LYS A 169 4.72 8.52 -17.33
CA LYS A 169 4.47 9.43 -18.46
C LYS A 169 3.81 10.74 -18.01
N GLY A 170 2.89 10.65 -17.05
CA GLY A 170 2.14 11.81 -16.54
C GLY A 170 2.96 12.75 -15.66
N ILE A 171 4.06 12.27 -15.07
CA ILE A 171 4.98 13.09 -14.26
C ILE A 171 6.24 13.54 -15.04
N GLY A 172 6.32 13.37 -16.35
CA GLY A 172 7.43 13.82 -17.19
C GLY A 172 8.63 12.88 -17.27
N GLY A 173 8.49 11.60 -16.88
CA GLY A 173 9.53 10.57 -17.06
C GLY A 173 10.74 10.71 -16.13
N PHE A 174 11.86 10.10 -16.54
CA PHE A 174 13.14 10.10 -15.83
C PHE A 174 14.21 10.85 -16.63
N SER A 175 15.11 11.56 -15.94
CA SER A 175 16.14 12.41 -16.56
C SER A 175 17.57 11.85 -16.48
N GLY A 176 17.81 10.84 -15.63
CA GLY A 176 19.14 10.25 -15.37
C GLY A 176 19.17 8.74 -15.57
N SER A 177 20.17 8.07 -15.00
CA SER A 177 20.33 6.61 -15.07
C SER A 177 19.15 5.89 -14.43
N LEU A 178 18.30 5.27 -15.23
CA LEU A 178 17.08 4.60 -14.77
C LEU A 178 17.40 3.45 -13.79
N THR A 179 18.33 2.57 -14.13
CA THR A 179 18.66 1.39 -13.30
C THR A 179 19.14 1.81 -11.91
N ARG A 180 20.07 2.77 -11.85
CA ARG A 180 20.60 3.27 -10.56
C ARG A 180 19.50 3.95 -9.73
N SER A 181 18.65 4.74 -10.38
CA SER A 181 17.53 5.41 -9.73
C SER A 181 16.50 4.43 -9.15
N LEU A 182 16.16 3.37 -9.88
CA LEU A 182 15.27 2.30 -9.40
C LEU A 182 15.86 1.55 -8.21
N LEU A 183 17.16 1.23 -8.23
CA LEU A 183 17.83 0.55 -7.10
C LEU A 183 17.88 1.41 -5.85
N LEU A 184 18.19 2.71 -5.98
CA LEU A 184 18.18 3.64 -4.86
C LEU A 184 16.78 3.83 -4.28
N ALA A 185 15.77 3.97 -5.15
CA ALA A 185 14.37 4.05 -4.71
C ALA A 185 13.91 2.77 -3.99
N LEU A 186 14.33 1.58 -4.47
CA LEU A 186 14.04 0.31 -3.81
C LEU A 186 14.65 0.24 -2.42
N ARG A 187 15.91 0.66 -2.28
CA ARG A 187 16.58 0.76 -0.98
C ARG A 187 15.79 1.67 -0.04
N ASP A 188 15.43 2.87 -0.50
CA ASP A 188 14.72 3.84 0.33
C ASP A 188 13.31 3.35 0.72
N ALA A 189 12.62 2.65 -0.17
CA ALA A 189 11.32 2.04 0.11
C ALA A 189 11.44 0.89 1.13
N LEU A 190 12.40 -0.01 0.96
CA LEU A 190 12.60 -1.15 1.87
C LEU A 190 13.03 -0.70 3.27
N PHE A 191 13.95 0.25 3.37
CA PHE A 191 14.45 0.71 4.66
C PHE A 191 13.65 1.87 5.27
N HIS A 192 12.56 2.33 4.62
CA HIS A 192 11.74 3.47 5.07
C HIS A 192 12.58 4.71 5.35
N THR A 193 13.61 4.99 4.53
CA THR A 193 14.59 6.04 4.78
C THR A 193 13.93 7.37 5.10
N TRP A 194 13.02 7.83 4.26
CA TRP A 194 12.35 9.12 4.39
C TRP A 194 11.18 9.12 5.39
N PHE A 195 10.71 7.96 5.80
CA PHE A 195 9.69 7.85 6.84
C PHE A 195 10.28 8.08 8.25
N ARG A 196 11.57 7.82 8.42
CA ARG A 196 12.28 8.02 9.70
C ARG A 196 12.55 9.49 9.99
N ASP A 197 12.92 10.27 9.00
CA ASP A 197 13.30 11.67 9.15
C ASP A 197 12.13 12.55 9.59
N GLY A 198 10.90 12.21 9.20
CA GLY A 198 9.69 12.86 9.67
C GLY A 198 9.39 12.67 11.15
N MET A 199 10.09 11.76 11.83
CA MET A 199 9.91 11.49 13.26
C MET A 199 10.77 12.34 14.19
N LEU A 200 11.76 13.05 13.65
CA LEU A 200 12.64 13.93 14.42
C LEU A 200 12.00 15.28 14.75
N SER A 201 10.81 15.57 14.22
CA SER A 201 10.20 16.88 14.40
C SER A 201 9.79 17.16 15.84
N CYS A 202 10.39 18.18 16.35
CA CYS A 202 9.98 18.95 17.50
C CYS A 202 8.52 19.41 17.33
N GLY A 203 7.65 19.25 18.30
CA GLY A 203 6.36 19.93 18.26
C GLY A 203 5.19 19.27 18.95
N TYR A 204 5.37 18.16 19.65
CA TYR A 204 4.29 17.58 20.46
C TYR A 204 4.59 17.59 21.95
N SER A 205 3.69 18.19 22.69
CA SER A 205 3.71 18.35 24.15
C SER A 205 3.07 17.14 24.84
N GLY A 206 3.68 15.97 24.80
CA GLY A 206 3.21 14.80 25.55
C GLY A 206 4.13 13.61 25.38
N GLU A 207 4.66 13.04 26.46
CA GLU A 207 5.60 11.92 26.43
C GLU A 207 5.01 10.66 25.75
N SER A 208 3.74 10.34 26.03
CA SER A 208 3.06 9.19 25.42
C SER A 208 2.88 9.35 23.92
N TYR A 209 2.64 10.56 23.43
CA TYR A 209 2.49 10.83 22.01
C TYR A 209 3.84 10.83 21.28
N ARG A 210 4.90 11.32 21.91
CA ARG A 210 6.28 11.24 21.36
C ARG A 210 6.72 9.79 21.21
N MET A 211 6.40 8.91 22.15
CA MET A 211 6.72 7.50 22.09
C MET A 211 5.95 6.80 20.95
N LEU A 212 4.64 7.06 20.80
CA LEU A 212 3.85 6.53 19.68
C LEU A 212 4.37 7.05 18.33
N LYS A 213 4.72 8.34 18.23
CA LYS A 213 5.26 8.92 17.00
C LYS A 213 6.61 8.32 16.59
N ARG A 214 7.50 8.06 17.53
CA ARG A 214 8.75 7.34 17.26
C ARG A 214 8.52 5.93 16.70
N LEU A 215 7.36 5.34 16.98
CA LEU A 215 6.93 4.04 16.44
C LEU A 215 6.10 4.13 15.16
N PHE A 216 5.74 5.31 14.63
CA PHE A 216 4.82 5.43 13.49
C PHE A 216 5.32 4.75 12.20
N TRP A 217 6.62 4.72 11.97
CA TRP A 217 7.17 3.91 10.88
C TRP A 217 7.07 2.41 11.20
N ALA A 218 7.16 2.00 12.46
CA ALA A 218 7.12 0.61 12.85
C ALA A 218 5.78 -0.08 12.49
N PRO A 219 4.59 0.48 12.76
CA PRO A 219 3.34 -0.13 12.34
C PRO A 219 3.19 -0.28 10.82
N HIS A 220 3.62 0.74 10.06
CA HIS A 220 3.65 0.64 8.60
C HIS A 220 4.65 -0.42 8.13
N ALA A 221 5.84 -0.46 8.71
CA ALA A 221 6.85 -1.48 8.46
C ALA A 221 6.35 -2.88 8.84
N MET A 222 5.64 -3.02 9.97
CA MET A 222 5.01 -4.28 10.38
C MET A 222 4.02 -4.78 9.32
N ILE A 223 3.16 -3.91 8.79
CA ILE A 223 2.24 -4.28 7.70
C ILE A 223 3.04 -4.68 6.46
N MET A 224 4.00 -3.87 6.04
CA MET A 224 4.78 -4.12 4.81
C MET A 224 5.58 -5.42 4.91
N TYR A 225 6.38 -5.58 5.97
CA TYR A 225 7.20 -6.79 6.14
C TYR A 225 6.35 -8.01 6.46
N GLY A 226 5.24 -7.84 7.19
CA GLY A 226 4.28 -8.91 7.42
C GLY A 226 3.67 -9.43 6.11
N MET A 227 3.25 -8.53 5.21
CA MET A 227 2.76 -8.90 3.88
C MET A 227 3.86 -9.56 3.02
N LEU A 228 5.09 -9.08 3.07
CA LEU A 228 6.22 -9.73 2.39
C LEU A 228 6.47 -11.15 2.91
N LEU A 229 6.39 -11.37 4.22
CA LEU A 229 6.50 -12.72 4.81
C LEU A 229 5.37 -13.63 4.35
N LEU A 230 4.14 -13.14 4.20
CA LEU A 230 3.02 -13.91 3.66
C LEU A 230 3.24 -14.30 2.19
N ILE A 231 3.80 -13.41 1.37
CA ILE A 231 4.19 -13.72 -0.01
C ILE A 231 5.28 -14.79 -0.02
N ILE A 232 6.31 -14.64 0.80
CA ILE A 232 7.41 -15.62 0.90
C ILE A 232 6.88 -16.97 1.42
N ALA A 233 5.92 -16.97 2.37
CA ALA A 233 5.26 -18.19 2.85
C ALA A 233 4.54 -18.94 1.71
N THR A 234 3.84 -18.20 0.85
CA THR A 234 3.14 -18.75 -0.31
C THR A 234 4.14 -19.36 -1.32
N ILE A 235 5.25 -18.66 -1.59
CA ILE A 235 6.33 -19.17 -2.46
C ILE A 235 6.97 -20.42 -1.83
N ALA A 236 7.25 -20.39 -0.53
CA ALA A 236 7.80 -21.54 0.19
C ALA A 236 6.86 -22.75 0.13
N ALA A 237 5.55 -22.55 0.29
CA ALA A 237 4.55 -23.61 0.14
C ALA A 237 4.54 -24.20 -1.29
N ALA A 238 4.68 -23.36 -2.32
CA ALA A 238 4.80 -23.82 -3.70
C ALA A 238 6.09 -24.62 -3.94
N VAL A 239 7.23 -24.21 -3.35
CA VAL A 239 8.50 -24.95 -3.39
C VAL A 239 8.36 -26.30 -2.69
N TYR A 240 7.75 -26.34 -1.47
CA TYR A 240 7.50 -27.59 -0.76
C TYR A 240 6.72 -28.58 -1.61
N LYS A 241 5.66 -28.13 -2.30
CA LYS A 241 4.84 -29.01 -3.13
C LYS A 241 5.54 -29.40 -4.45
N ASN A 242 6.09 -28.44 -5.20
CA ASN A 242 6.55 -28.69 -6.57
C ASN A 242 7.98 -29.23 -6.65
N VAL A 243 8.83 -28.87 -5.67
CA VAL A 243 10.26 -29.27 -5.68
C VAL A 243 10.50 -30.42 -4.71
N LEU A 244 9.94 -30.33 -3.47
CA LEU A 244 10.19 -31.31 -2.42
C LEU A 244 9.13 -32.42 -2.37
N GLY A 245 8.01 -32.32 -3.12
CA GLY A 245 6.93 -33.30 -3.11
C GLY A 245 6.13 -33.38 -1.81
N ILE A 246 6.33 -32.43 -0.87
CA ILE A 246 5.69 -32.42 0.44
C ILE A 246 4.31 -31.79 0.29
N LEU A 247 3.27 -32.54 0.73
CA LEU A 247 1.88 -32.12 0.66
C LEU A 247 1.43 -31.40 1.93
N SER A 248 0.56 -30.38 1.75
CA SER A 248 -0.17 -29.76 2.85
C SER A 248 -1.25 -30.73 3.42
N PRO A 249 -1.55 -30.65 4.74
CA PRO A 249 -1.14 -29.65 5.73
C PRO A 249 0.28 -29.87 6.29
N TYR A 250 1.05 -28.79 6.29
CA TYR A 250 2.42 -28.82 6.79
C TYR A 250 2.49 -28.83 8.31
N PRO A 251 3.56 -29.42 8.93
CA PRO A 251 3.79 -29.32 10.37
C PRO A 251 3.90 -27.87 10.84
N PHE A 252 3.56 -27.58 12.11
CA PHE A 252 3.63 -26.23 12.67
C PHE A 252 5.03 -25.59 12.63
N TYR A 253 6.08 -26.39 12.69
CA TYR A 253 7.47 -25.94 12.62
C TYR A 253 8.02 -25.82 11.19
N SER A 254 7.19 -26.03 10.16
CA SER A 254 7.62 -25.91 8.77
C SER A 254 7.80 -24.43 8.37
N ILE A 255 8.72 -24.18 7.44
CA ILE A 255 9.01 -22.82 6.96
C ILE A 255 7.75 -22.09 6.46
N PRO A 256 6.88 -22.68 5.60
CA PRO A 256 5.68 -21.99 5.14
C PRO A 256 4.75 -21.57 6.29
N VAL A 257 4.59 -22.41 7.31
CA VAL A 257 3.72 -22.14 8.46
C VAL A 257 4.32 -21.08 9.36
N LEU A 258 5.59 -21.16 9.68
CA LEU A 258 6.30 -20.17 10.53
C LEU A 258 6.25 -18.78 9.88
N LEU A 259 6.56 -18.69 8.58
CA LEU A 259 6.49 -17.43 7.83
C LEU A 259 5.05 -16.89 7.77
N GLY A 260 4.07 -17.77 7.53
CA GLY A 260 2.65 -17.41 7.47
C GLY A 260 2.12 -16.87 8.80
N VAL A 261 2.43 -17.53 9.92
CA VAL A 261 2.03 -17.10 11.26
C VAL A 261 2.71 -15.79 11.63
N THR A 262 4.03 -15.70 11.47
CA THR A 262 4.79 -14.49 11.80
C THR A 262 4.31 -13.31 10.96
N GLY A 263 4.12 -13.50 9.64
CA GLY A 263 3.62 -12.49 8.73
C GLY A 263 2.19 -12.05 9.08
N GLY A 264 1.31 -13.00 9.38
CA GLY A 264 -0.07 -12.72 9.76
C GLY A 264 -0.19 -11.95 11.07
N VAL A 265 0.54 -12.37 12.11
CA VAL A 265 0.56 -11.68 13.41
C VAL A 265 1.15 -10.28 13.26
N LEU A 266 2.28 -10.15 12.57
CA LEU A 266 2.94 -8.86 12.36
C LEU A 266 2.04 -7.87 11.61
N THR A 267 1.40 -8.32 10.53
CA THR A 267 0.42 -7.51 9.77
C THR A 267 -0.75 -7.08 10.66
N SER A 268 -1.32 -8.01 11.43
CA SER A 268 -2.47 -7.73 12.30
C SER A 268 -2.13 -6.69 13.37
N LEU A 269 -1.01 -6.84 14.04
CA LEU A 269 -0.54 -5.87 15.04
C LEU A 269 -0.29 -4.49 14.40
N GLY A 270 0.37 -4.45 13.24
CA GLY A 270 0.60 -3.22 12.51
C GLY A 270 -0.71 -2.50 12.15
N VAL A 271 -1.70 -3.23 11.65
CA VAL A 271 -3.03 -2.67 11.32
C VAL A 271 -3.73 -2.13 12.56
N LEU A 272 -3.73 -2.85 13.67
CA LEU A 272 -4.36 -2.40 14.92
C LEU A 272 -3.75 -1.09 15.42
N VAL A 273 -2.42 -0.97 15.40
CA VAL A 273 -1.75 0.26 15.83
C VAL A 273 -2.03 1.43 14.88
N VAL A 274 -2.07 1.19 13.56
CA VAL A 274 -2.46 2.22 12.57
C VAL A 274 -3.89 2.70 12.82
N LEU A 275 -4.83 1.79 13.07
CA LEU A 275 -6.23 2.16 13.37
C LEU A 275 -6.36 2.99 14.65
N GLN A 276 -5.57 2.72 15.68
CA GLN A 276 -5.50 3.54 16.88
C GLN A 276 -4.93 4.94 16.60
N GLY A 277 -3.89 5.03 15.76
CA GLY A 277 -3.27 6.29 15.37
C GLY A 277 -4.21 7.25 14.64
N TYR A 278 -5.16 6.73 13.84
CA TYR A 278 -6.16 7.58 13.19
C TYR A 278 -7.08 8.32 14.17
N ARG A 279 -7.33 7.77 15.35
CA ARG A 279 -8.17 8.42 16.38
C ARG A 279 -7.49 9.62 17.04
N GLY A 280 -6.17 9.65 17.07
CA GLY A 280 -5.35 10.71 17.68
C GLY A 280 -4.86 11.81 16.73
N SER A 281 -5.14 11.72 15.41
CA SER A 281 -4.67 12.72 14.45
C SER A 281 -5.49 14.00 14.48
N GLU A 282 -4.84 15.16 14.25
CA GLU A 282 -5.52 16.47 14.22
C GLU A 282 -6.54 16.56 13.09
N VAL A 283 -7.68 17.20 13.38
CA VAL A 283 -8.80 17.35 12.43
C VAL A 283 -8.37 18.10 11.17
N GLU A 284 -7.46 19.06 11.28
CA GLU A 284 -6.97 19.87 10.15
C GLU A 284 -6.18 19.06 9.12
N LEU A 285 -5.61 17.93 9.53
CA LEU A 285 -4.84 17.03 8.65
C LEU A 285 -5.69 15.90 8.08
N ARG A 286 -6.93 15.73 8.54
CA ARG A 286 -7.80 14.64 8.09
C ARG A 286 -8.50 14.97 6.79
N ILE A 287 -8.45 14.04 5.86
CA ILE A 287 -9.19 14.08 4.59
C ILE A 287 -10.07 12.85 4.52
N ARG A 288 -11.39 13.03 4.51
CA ARG A 288 -12.37 11.94 4.54
C ARG A 288 -12.21 10.93 3.40
N GLU A 289 -11.86 11.42 2.22
CA GLU A 289 -11.64 10.58 1.04
C GLU A 289 -10.43 9.68 1.23
N GLU A 290 -9.32 10.20 1.74
CA GLU A 290 -8.12 9.42 2.04
C GLU A 290 -8.36 8.44 3.19
N GLU A 291 -9.08 8.83 4.24
CA GLU A 291 -9.45 7.94 5.35
C GLU A 291 -10.29 6.74 4.88
N ARG A 292 -11.26 6.97 3.97
CA ARG A 292 -12.06 5.88 3.39
C ARG A 292 -11.22 4.90 2.58
N LEU A 293 -10.26 5.40 1.80
CA LEU A 293 -9.31 4.56 1.06
C LEU A 293 -8.41 3.76 2.00
N ASN A 294 -7.93 4.38 3.08
CA ASN A 294 -7.14 3.72 4.11
C ASN A 294 -7.92 2.60 4.77
N LEU A 295 -9.14 2.90 5.25
CA LEU A 295 -9.98 1.91 5.91
C LEU A 295 -10.32 0.74 4.99
N ALA A 296 -10.68 1.01 3.74
CA ALA A 296 -10.95 -0.03 2.76
C ALA A 296 -9.73 -0.95 2.54
N LEU A 297 -8.52 -0.38 2.43
CA LEU A 297 -7.29 -1.17 2.30
C LEU A 297 -7.02 -2.02 3.54
N LEU A 298 -7.20 -1.46 4.75
CA LEU A 298 -6.98 -2.20 5.99
C LEU A 298 -7.97 -3.36 6.15
N ILE A 299 -9.25 -3.17 5.80
CA ILE A 299 -10.26 -4.25 5.79
C ILE A 299 -9.83 -5.37 4.84
N ILE A 300 -9.46 -5.03 3.61
CA ILE A 300 -9.07 -5.98 2.57
C ILE A 300 -7.81 -6.78 2.96
N ILE A 301 -6.88 -6.18 3.66
CA ILE A 301 -5.68 -6.88 4.15
C ILE A 301 -6.04 -7.79 5.32
N MET A 302 -6.87 -7.33 6.26
CA MET A 302 -7.16 -8.08 7.48
C MET A 302 -8.00 -9.34 7.23
N LEU A 303 -8.93 -9.31 6.28
CA LEU A 303 -9.80 -10.46 6.02
C LEU A 303 -9.03 -11.73 5.62
N PRO A 304 -8.14 -11.74 4.61
CA PRO A 304 -7.35 -12.93 4.29
C PRO A 304 -6.35 -13.29 5.40
N VAL A 305 -5.83 -12.32 6.15
CA VAL A 305 -4.91 -12.60 7.27
C VAL A 305 -5.65 -13.35 8.40
N ILE A 306 -6.80 -12.82 8.85
CA ILE A 306 -7.58 -13.45 9.93
C ILE A 306 -8.08 -14.83 9.48
N THR A 307 -8.67 -14.93 8.29
CA THR A 307 -9.19 -16.22 7.80
C THR A 307 -8.09 -17.25 7.57
N GLY A 308 -6.88 -16.80 7.18
CA GLY A 308 -5.71 -17.68 7.05
C GLY A 308 -5.21 -18.22 8.39
N LEU A 309 -5.14 -17.39 9.43
CA LEU A 309 -4.81 -17.81 10.78
C LEU A 309 -5.90 -18.77 11.36
N LEU A 310 -7.17 -18.48 11.09
CA LEU A 310 -8.28 -19.38 11.46
C LEU A 310 -8.20 -20.72 10.72
N THR A 311 -7.84 -20.71 9.44
CA THR A 311 -7.63 -21.95 8.67
C THR A 311 -6.54 -22.83 9.30
N LEU A 312 -5.46 -22.20 9.76
CA LEU A 312 -4.38 -22.93 10.43
C LEU A 312 -4.84 -23.51 11.79
N THR A 313 -5.57 -22.75 12.60
CA THR A 313 -6.01 -23.19 13.94
C THR A 313 -7.11 -24.25 13.86
N LEU A 314 -8.00 -24.16 12.88
CA LEU A 314 -9.15 -25.07 12.71
C LEU A 314 -8.87 -26.26 11.78
N ARG A 315 -7.63 -26.40 11.28
CA ARG A 315 -7.26 -27.40 10.26
C ARG A 315 -7.48 -28.87 10.67
N ALA A 316 -7.56 -29.15 11.99
CA ALA A 316 -7.80 -30.49 12.52
C ALA A 316 -9.26 -30.71 12.96
N THR A 317 -10.17 -29.79 12.60
CA THR A 317 -11.58 -29.86 12.93
C THR A 317 -12.43 -30.09 11.68
N ASN A 318 -13.69 -30.47 11.87
CA ASN A 318 -14.67 -30.58 10.79
C ASN A 318 -15.03 -29.24 10.11
N LEU A 319 -14.60 -28.09 10.66
CA LEU A 319 -14.79 -26.77 10.06
C LEU A 319 -13.71 -26.40 9.03
N MET A 320 -12.68 -27.25 8.86
CA MET A 320 -11.53 -26.97 7.98
C MET A 320 -11.97 -26.64 6.55
N GLY A 321 -12.86 -27.42 5.94
CA GLY A 321 -13.32 -27.21 4.57
C GLY A 321 -14.06 -25.88 4.38
N VAL A 322 -14.89 -25.50 5.36
CA VAL A 322 -15.64 -24.24 5.34
C VAL A 322 -14.71 -23.04 5.48
N ILE A 323 -13.87 -23.03 6.53
CA ILE A 323 -13.01 -21.87 6.79
C ILE A 323 -11.95 -21.69 5.70
N TYR A 324 -11.44 -22.80 5.15
CA TYR A 324 -10.52 -22.76 4.02
C TYR A 324 -11.18 -22.17 2.76
N THR A 325 -12.43 -22.52 2.48
CA THR A 325 -13.19 -21.93 1.37
C THR A 325 -13.38 -20.42 1.57
N VAL A 326 -13.72 -19.98 2.78
CA VAL A 326 -13.82 -18.55 3.11
C VAL A 326 -12.47 -17.86 2.93
N HIS A 327 -11.38 -18.49 3.39
CA HIS A 327 -10.04 -17.95 3.23
C HIS A 327 -9.66 -17.77 1.74
N MET A 328 -9.87 -18.81 0.92
CA MET A 328 -9.61 -18.72 -0.52
C MET A 328 -10.45 -17.63 -1.18
N GLY A 329 -11.70 -17.47 -0.76
CA GLY A 329 -12.57 -16.39 -1.23
C GLY A 329 -12.08 -15.00 -0.85
N THR A 330 -11.62 -14.81 0.39
CA THR A 330 -11.05 -13.52 0.84
C THR A 330 -9.73 -13.21 0.13
N VAL A 331 -8.92 -14.21 -0.19
CA VAL A 331 -7.71 -14.06 -1.02
C VAL A 331 -8.07 -13.63 -2.44
N ILE A 332 -9.07 -14.24 -3.07
CA ILE A 332 -9.55 -13.82 -4.40
C ILE A 332 -10.03 -12.36 -4.34
N GLY A 333 -10.87 -12.01 -3.39
CA GLY A 333 -11.37 -10.64 -3.20
C GLY A 333 -10.26 -9.62 -2.98
N PHE A 334 -9.23 -9.99 -2.21
CA PHE A 334 -8.02 -9.19 -2.02
C PHE A 334 -7.31 -8.89 -3.35
N PHE A 335 -7.02 -9.92 -4.15
CA PHE A 335 -6.34 -9.73 -5.43
C PHE A 335 -7.17 -8.95 -6.45
N LEU A 336 -8.49 -9.11 -6.45
CA LEU A 336 -9.38 -8.34 -7.32
C LEU A 336 -9.39 -6.84 -6.98
N TYR A 337 -9.33 -6.50 -5.68
CA TYR A 337 -9.42 -5.12 -5.21
C TYR A 337 -8.07 -4.37 -5.22
N ILE A 338 -6.97 -5.05 -4.90
CA ILE A 338 -5.68 -4.44 -4.58
C ILE A 338 -5.13 -3.51 -5.67
N PRO A 339 -5.24 -3.79 -6.98
CA PRO A 339 -4.68 -2.91 -8.00
C PRO A 339 -5.38 -1.55 -8.12
N PHE A 340 -6.60 -1.43 -7.59
CA PHE A 340 -7.42 -0.21 -7.62
C PHE A 340 -7.71 0.31 -6.21
N SER A 341 -6.80 0.05 -5.29
CA SER A 341 -6.88 0.48 -3.90
C SER A 341 -5.80 1.53 -3.58
N LYS A 342 -5.78 1.97 -2.33
CA LYS A 342 -4.67 2.79 -1.83
C LYS A 342 -3.31 2.09 -1.92
N LEU A 343 -3.21 0.79 -2.18
CA LEU A 343 -1.91 0.13 -2.38
C LEU A 343 -1.15 0.70 -3.59
N ASN A 344 -1.82 1.39 -4.51
CA ASN A 344 -1.16 2.18 -5.56
C ASN A 344 -0.14 3.19 -5.01
N HIS A 345 -0.27 3.60 -3.74
CA HIS A 345 0.74 4.45 -3.10
C HIS A 345 2.13 3.80 -3.09
N ALA A 346 2.21 2.48 -2.99
CA ALA A 346 3.48 1.78 -3.02
C ALA A 346 4.18 1.93 -4.38
N ILE A 347 3.43 1.74 -5.47
CA ILE A 347 3.95 1.84 -6.84
C ILE A 347 4.26 3.29 -7.20
N PHE A 348 3.32 4.21 -6.96
CA PHE A 348 3.49 5.62 -7.36
C PHE A 348 4.59 6.30 -6.53
N ARG A 349 4.69 6.01 -5.23
CA ARG A 349 5.78 6.52 -4.39
C ARG A 349 7.13 5.94 -4.78
N TYR A 350 7.20 4.65 -5.06
CA TYR A 350 8.41 4.02 -5.56
C TYR A 350 8.90 4.68 -6.85
N LEU A 351 8.00 4.90 -7.81
CA LEU A 351 8.32 5.57 -9.07
C LEU A 351 8.64 7.06 -8.90
N ALA A 352 7.97 7.74 -7.95
CA ALA A 352 8.31 9.11 -7.59
C ALA A 352 9.68 9.22 -6.92
N LEU A 353 10.05 8.28 -6.02
CA LEU A 353 11.41 8.18 -5.47
C LEU A 353 12.45 7.88 -6.56
N ALA A 354 12.12 7.02 -7.52
CA ALA A 354 13.02 6.76 -8.64
C ALA A 354 13.25 8.02 -9.49
N LYS A 355 12.20 8.82 -9.73
CA LYS A 355 12.34 10.11 -10.41
C LYS A 355 13.18 11.09 -9.59
N TYR A 356 12.98 11.17 -8.27
CA TYR A 356 13.81 11.98 -7.37
C TYR A 356 15.30 11.63 -7.50
N HIS A 357 15.67 10.36 -7.42
CA HIS A 357 17.06 9.93 -7.61
C HIS A 357 17.58 10.20 -9.02
N SER A 358 16.73 10.09 -10.03
CA SER A 358 17.07 10.38 -11.43
C SER A 358 17.40 11.88 -11.62
N GLU A 359 16.62 12.77 -11.01
CA GLU A 359 16.86 14.21 -11.04
C GLU A 359 18.14 14.57 -10.28
N LEU A 360 18.36 14.04 -9.07
CA LEU A 360 19.58 14.24 -8.31
C LEU A 360 20.84 13.85 -9.10
N LEU A 361 20.86 12.63 -9.66
CA LEU A 361 21.99 12.14 -10.43
C LEU A 361 22.27 13.00 -11.67
N SER A 362 21.22 13.53 -12.30
CA SER A 362 21.38 14.43 -13.45
C SER A 362 21.94 15.80 -13.05
N HIS A 363 21.55 16.32 -11.90
CA HIS A 363 22.11 17.58 -11.35
C HIS A 363 23.56 17.44 -10.91
N GLU A 364 23.93 16.36 -10.20
CA GLU A 364 25.32 16.07 -9.84
C GLU A 364 26.25 15.97 -11.05
N LEU A 365 25.77 15.34 -12.14
CA LEU A 365 26.55 15.23 -13.37
C LEU A 365 26.77 16.60 -14.03
N ARG A 366 25.74 17.46 -14.03
CA ARG A 366 25.86 18.81 -14.58
C ARG A 366 26.82 19.68 -13.75
N SER A 367 26.76 19.62 -12.42
CA SER A 367 27.63 20.38 -11.53
C SER A 367 29.13 19.98 -11.62
N LYS A 368 29.42 18.76 -12.04
CA LYS A 368 30.78 18.27 -12.27
C LYS A 368 31.34 18.58 -13.67
N ALA A 369 30.45 18.94 -14.60
CA ALA A 369 30.81 19.28 -15.97
C ALA A 369 31.14 20.78 -16.18
N HIS A 370 30.85 21.58 -15.18
CA HIS A 370 31.25 23.00 -15.05
C HIS A 370 32.34 23.16 -14.02
#